data_39436548aaa477ef640213558268b099
#
_entry.id   39436548aaa477ef640213558268b099
#
_cell.length_a   1.000
_cell.length_b   1.000
_cell.length_c   1.000
_cell.angle_alpha   90.00
_cell.angle_beta   90.00
_cell.angle_gamma   90.00
#
_symmetry.space_group_name_H-M   'P 1'
#
loop_
_entity.id
_entity.type
_entity.pdbx_description
1 polymer ?
#
loop_
_entity_poly.entity_id
_entity_poly.type
_entity_poly.pdbx_seq_one_letter_code
_entity_poly.pdbx_strand_id
1 'polypeptide(L)'
;MRLASLLLVPLVLLAPGAASAQPCNEPLATLFERVSPAVVSIQVTKINKAKPQRRFETVVGSGVVIERDGQILTNAHVVDGAASLSVTLDSGTKVPARILGLDTLLDLALIKIDTATSLPAARLADSSTLRVGDEVVAIGNPLGLEQTMTRGIVSGLNRLLPGLAEQPMIQTDAPINPGNSGGPLVDRCGSVIGINTFISEEAQAIGFSIPINSAKAVLRDLREVGRVVRPWLGIEGREADGRLSSIVKLPLVPGYLVEVVHEGSPAERAGVRGGHTSVVLQGEEYLLGGDILTAIQGAPLKTHQEYVAKVRTLKPGQRVRLTVVRDGHAREVTLTVGERPRLPTDLID
;
A
#
# COMPACT_ATOMS: atom_id res chain seq x y z
N MET A 1 -48.11 68.03 14.92
CA MET A 1 -47.81 66.56 14.77
C MET A 1 -46.90 66.41 13.58
N ARG A 2 -45.61 66.13 13.83
CA ARG A 2 -44.63 65.83 12.77
C ARG A 2 -44.37 64.33 12.78
N LEU A 3 -44.74 63.60 11.70
CA LEU A 3 -44.39 62.22 11.49
C LEU A 3 -42.92 62.11 11.08
N ALA A 4 -42.14 61.38 11.84
CA ALA A 4 -40.77 61.02 11.48
C ALA A 4 -40.81 59.68 10.69
N SER A 5 -40.41 59.73 9.43
CA SER A 5 -40.25 58.55 8.58
C SER A 5 -38.91 57.88 8.92
N LEU A 6 -38.96 56.66 9.47
CA LEU A 6 -37.77 55.78 9.63
C LEU A 6 -37.44 55.13 8.27
N LEU A 7 -36.29 55.47 7.73
CA LEU A 7 -35.69 54.78 6.58
C LEU A 7 -35.01 53.51 7.08
N LEU A 8 -35.54 52.32 6.76
CA LEU A 8 -34.87 51.04 6.94
C LEU A 8 -33.85 50.87 5.79
N VAL A 9 -32.57 50.86 6.15
CA VAL A 9 -31.48 50.48 5.23
C VAL A 9 -31.32 48.95 5.30
N PRO A 10 -31.42 48.20 4.19
CA PRO A 10 -31.20 46.76 4.22
C PRO A 10 -29.70 46.46 4.37
N LEU A 11 -29.36 45.73 5.42
CA LEU A 11 -28.02 45.18 5.65
C LEU A 11 -27.80 43.98 4.68
N VAL A 12 -27.07 44.21 3.60
CA VAL A 12 -26.64 43.14 2.70
C VAL A 12 -25.51 42.35 3.37
N LEU A 13 -25.81 41.20 3.92
CA LEU A 13 -24.82 40.21 4.37
C LEU A 13 -24.11 39.63 3.14
N LEU A 14 -22.92 40.13 2.85
CA LEU A 14 -21.98 39.48 1.94
C LEU A 14 -21.55 38.11 2.55
N ALA A 15 -22.09 37.00 2.04
CA ALA A 15 -21.57 35.68 2.34
C ALA A 15 -20.10 35.61 1.86
N PRO A 16 -19.17 35.08 2.70
CA PRO A 16 -17.81 34.86 2.24
C PRO A 16 -17.86 33.89 1.06
N GLY A 17 -17.47 34.37 -0.12
CA GLY A 17 -17.34 33.52 -1.30
C GLY A 17 -16.41 32.35 -0.99
N ALA A 18 -16.89 31.12 -1.20
CA ALA A 18 -16.06 29.96 -1.22
C ALA A 18 -14.91 30.22 -2.20
N ALA A 19 -13.69 30.34 -1.72
CA ALA A 19 -12.51 30.44 -2.56
C ALA A 19 -12.46 29.19 -3.43
N SER A 20 -12.90 29.28 -4.67
CA SER A 20 -12.70 28.27 -5.69
C SER A 20 -11.20 28.10 -5.82
N ALA A 21 -10.69 26.92 -5.41
CA ALA A 21 -9.31 26.57 -5.65
C ALA A 21 -9.05 26.73 -7.16
N GLN A 22 -8.17 27.66 -7.53
CA GLN A 22 -7.81 27.83 -8.94
C GLN A 22 -7.21 26.51 -9.44
N PRO A 23 -7.64 26.02 -10.62
CA PRO A 23 -7.05 24.84 -11.20
C PRO A 23 -5.54 25.09 -11.37
N CYS A 24 -4.72 24.15 -10.90
CA CYS A 24 -3.26 24.22 -11.01
C CYS A 24 -2.89 24.03 -12.49
N ASN A 25 -2.68 25.12 -13.22
CA ASN A 25 -2.42 25.16 -14.67
C ASN A 25 -1.01 25.66 -15.01
N GLU A 26 -0.06 25.53 -14.07
CA GLU A 26 1.32 25.90 -14.37
C GLU A 26 1.92 25.00 -15.47
N PRO A 27 2.91 25.48 -16.26
CA PRO A 27 3.65 24.67 -17.20
C PRO A 27 4.32 23.48 -16.48
N LEU A 28 4.42 22.32 -17.14
CA LEU A 28 5.05 21.14 -16.56
C LEU A 28 6.50 21.37 -16.17
N ALA A 29 7.24 22.23 -16.90
CA ALA A 29 8.61 22.59 -16.53
C ALA A 29 8.66 23.28 -15.16
N THR A 30 7.76 24.25 -14.92
CA THR A 30 7.68 24.95 -13.62
C THR A 30 7.27 23.99 -12.49
N LEU A 31 6.31 23.08 -12.76
CA LEU A 31 5.94 22.02 -11.81
C LEU A 31 7.15 21.15 -11.47
N PHE A 32 7.91 20.75 -12.48
CA PHE A 32 9.12 19.94 -12.30
C PHE A 32 10.16 20.67 -11.45
N GLU A 33 10.51 21.90 -11.78
CA GLU A 33 11.47 22.73 -11.03
C GLU A 33 11.07 22.88 -9.55
N ARG A 34 9.78 22.92 -9.26
CA ARG A 34 9.24 23.05 -7.90
C ARG A 34 9.25 21.74 -7.11
N VAL A 35 9.01 20.60 -7.76
CA VAL A 35 8.86 19.29 -7.09
C VAL A 35 10.17 18.53 -7.05
N SER A 36 10.98 18.60 -8.10
CA SER A 36 12.20 17.83 -8.23
C SER A 36 13.20 17.98 -7.07
N PRO A 37 13.35 19.15 -6.40
CA PRO A 37 14.26 19.24 -5.25
C PRO A 37 13.90 18.34 -4.05
N ALA A 38 12.65 17.86 -3.99
CA ALA A 38 12.21 16.90 -2.97
C ALA A 38 12.41 15.43 -3.42
N VAL A 39 12.83 15.18 -4.67
CA VAL A 39 13.03 13.83 -5.21
C VAL A 39 14.52 13.47 -5.15
N VAL A 40 14.82 12.33 -4.59
CA VAL A 40 16.19 11.88 -4.35
C VAL A 40 16.49 10.56 -5.06
N SER A 41 17.76 10.33 -5.38
CA SER A 41 18.25 9.01 -5.78
C SER A 41 18.63 8.20 -4.55
N ILE A 42 18.29 6.92 -4.57
CA ILE A 42 18.62 5.96 -3.52
C ILE A 42 19.52 4.89 -4.11
N GLN A 43 20.69 4.71 -3.53
CA GLN A 43 21.62 3.65 -3.91
C GLN A 43 21.81 2.68 -2.76
N VAL A 44 21.58 1.41 -3.03
CA VAL A 44 21.64 0.30 -2.07
C VAL A 44 22.65 -0.71 -2.54
N THR A 45 23.51 -1.17 -1.64
CA THR A 45 24.32 -2.37 -1.86
C THR A 45 23.70 -3.54 -1.09
N LYS A 46 23.34 -4.60 -1.79
CA LYS A 46 22.85 -5.85 -1.20
C LYS A 46 23.94 -6.92 -1.26
N ILE A 47 23.90 -7.87 -0.31
CA ILE A 47 24.81 -9.02 -0.33
C ILE A 47 24.06 -10.21 -0.94
N ASN A 48 24.47 -10.59 -2.15
CA ASN A 48 23.92 -11.78 -2.80
C ASN A 48 24.64 -13.04 -2.33
N LYS A 49 24.00 -13.78 -1.43
CA LYS A 49 24.56 -15.02 -0.88
C LYS A 49 24.55 -16.18 -1.89
N ALA A 50 23.67 -16.15 -2.89
CA ALA A 50 23.55 -17.18 -3.91
C ALA A 50 24.61 -17.06 -5.01
N LYS A 51 25.27 -15.91 -5.15
CA LYS A 51 26.31 -15.64 -6.17
C LYS A 51 27.64 -15.25 -5.52
N PRO A 52 28.44 -16.19 -4.97
CA PRO A 52 29.68 -15.86 -4.24
C PRO A 52 30.69 -15.03 -5.04
N GLN A 53 30.69 -15.16 -6.38
CA GLN A 53 31.58 -14.46 -7.28
C GLN A 53 31.12 -13.01 -7.57
N ARG A 54 29.83 -12.71 -7.37
CA ARG A 54 29.25 -11.37 -7.42
C ARG A 54 28.53 -11.09 -6.11
N ARG A 55 29.30 -11.07 -5.03
CA ARG A 55 28.77 -10.94 -3.67
C ARG A 55 28.01 -9.66 -3.40
N PHE A 56 28.32 -8.59 -4.14
CA PHE A 56 27.65 -7.31 -3.99
C PHE A 56 26.83 -7.00 -5.23
N GLU A 57 25.60 -6.62 -4.99
CA GLU A 57 24.65 -6.14 -6.00
C GLU A 57 24.25 -4.72 -5.65
N THR A 58 24.25 -3.83 -6.65
CA THR A 58 23.82 -2.46 -6.48
C THR A 58 22.41 -2.30 -7.05
N VAL A 59 21.49 -1.87 -6.21
CA VAL A 59 20.13 -1.50 -6.58
C VAL A 59 20.03 0.03 -6.53
N VAL A 60 19.39 0.61 -7.53
CA VAL A 60 19.13 2.04 -7.59
C VAL A 60 17.62 2.26 -7.72
N GLY A 61 17.12 3.21 -6.95
CA GLY A 61 15.73 3.65 -6.98
C GLY A 61 15.64 5.13 -6.66
N SER A 62 14.41 5.58 -6.51
CA SER A 62 14.10 6.96 -6.12
C SER A 62 13.43 7.01 -4.76
N GLY A 63 13.34 8.21 -4.21
CA GLY A 63 12.57 8.50 -3.01
C GLY A 63 12.05 9.92 -3.02
N VAL A 64 11.12 10.21 -2.14
CA VAL A 64 10.59 11.55 -1.95
C VAL A 64 10.77 12.01 -0.50
N VAL A 65 11.36 13.17 -0.31
CA VAL A 65 11.50 13.81 1.01
C VAL A 65 10.11 14.25 1.47
N ILE A 66 9.64 13.71 2.58
CA ILE A 66 8.30 14.01 3.14
C ILE A 66 8.37 14.91 4.37
N GLU A 67 9.55 14.99 5.01
CA GLU A 67 9.79 15.86 6.15
C GLU A 67 11.11 16.60 5.97
N ARG A 68 11.13 17.86 6.36
CA ARG A 68 12.30 18.75 6.18
C ARG A 68 13.54 18.30 6.96
N ASP A 69 13.37 17.42 7.94
CA ASP A 69 14.44 16.85 8.75
C ASP A 69 15.16 15.68 8.07
N GLY A 70 14.76 15.31 6.84
CA GLY A 70 15.39 14.25 6.04
C GLY A 70 14.71 12.89 6.14
N GLN A 71 13.41 12.82 6.45
CA GLN A 71 12.63 11.61 6.27
C GLN A 71 12.20 11.48 4.82
N ILE A 72 12.44 10.30 4.26
CA ILE A 72 12.24 10.00 2.83
C ILE A 72 11.38 8.75 2.72
N LEU A 73 10.33 8.83 1.91
CA LEU A 73 9.49 7.71 1.56
C LEU A 73 9.97 7.08 0.25
N THR A 74 10.01 5.76 0.19
CA THR A 74 10.43 4.97 -0.97
C THR A 74 9.76 3.60 -0.94
N ASN A 75 10.08 2.71 -1.89
CA ASN A 75 9.61 1.33 -1.88
C ASN A 75 10.46 0.44 -0.95
N ALA A 76 9.80 -0.59 -0.38
CA ALA A 76 10.48 -1.57 0.45
C ALA A 76 11.47 -2.41 -0.37
N HIS A 77 11.09 -2.87 -1.58
CA HIS A 77 11.96 -3.67 -2.44
C HIS A 77 13.27 -2.96 -2.81
N VAL A 78 13.30 -1.62 -2.86
CA VAL A 78 14.51 -0.83 -3.10
C VAL A 78 15.50 -1.01 -1.96
N VAL A 79 15.05 -0.93 -0.70
CA VAL A 79 15.94 -0.84 0.48
C VAL A 79 16.01 -2.12 1.32
N ASP A 80 15.12 -3.07 1.11
CA ASP A 80 15.10 -4.32 1.88
C ASP A 80 16.37 -5.14 1.64
N GLY A 81 16.95 -5.68 2.72
CA GLY A 81 18.23 -6.41 2.66
C GLY A 81 19.46 -5.53 2.40
N ALA A 82 19.36 -4.20 2.54
CA ALA A 82 20.47 -3.29 2.35
C ALA A 82 21.65 -3.59 3.31
N ALA A 83 22.83 -3.85 2.76
CA ALA A 83 24.07 -3.88 3.51
C ALA A 83 24.66 -2.46 3.67
N SER A 84 24.41 -1.60 2.68
CA SER A 84 24.68 -0.15 2.76
C SER A 84 23.60 0.60 2.00
N LEU A 85 23.28 1.79 2.48
CA LEU A 85 22.24 2.66 1.94
C LEU A 85 22.74 4.09 1.90
N SER A 86 22.62 4.74 0.75
CA SER A 86 22.95 6.15 0.57
C SER A 86 21.92 6.85 -0.30
N VAL A 87 21.77 8.13 -0.07
CA VAL A 87 20.85 9.03 -0.78
C VAL A 87 21.68 10.12 -1.45
N THR A 88 21.39 10.38 -2.73
CA THR A 88 21.92 11.54 -3.43
C THR A 88 20.80 12.58 -3.56
N LEU A 89 21.05 13.75 -2.98
CA LEU A 89 20.15 14.90 -3.02
C LEU A 89 20.18 15.57 -4.39
N ASP A 90 19.22 16.46 -4.66
CA ASP A 90 19.18 17.30 -5.87
C ASP A 90 20.47 18.12 -6.07
N SER A 91 21.10 18.56 -4.99
CA SER A 91 22.40 19.24 -5.02
C SER A 91 23.59 18.36 -5.48
N GLY A 92 23.37 17.07 -5.75
CA GLY A 92 24.43 16.09 -6.00
C GLY A 92 25.13 15.58 -4.74
N THR A 93 24.75 16.08 -3.56
CA THR A 93 25.37 15.65 -2.30
C THR A 93 24.92 14.24 -1.94
N LYS A 94 25.85 13.33 -1.73
CA LYS A 94 25.60 11.96 -1.31
C LYS A 94 25.72 11.84 0.21
N VAL A 95 24.68 11.33 0.86
CA VAL A 95 24.55 11.21 2.31
C VAL A 95 24.22 9.77 2.69
N PRO A 96 24.85 9.18 3.72
CA PRO A 96 24.44 7.89 4.26
C PRO A 96 23.00 7.96 4.79
N ALA A 97 22.26 6.87 4.65
CA ALA A 97 20.90 6.78 5.14
C ALA A 97 20.71 5.52 6.00
N ARG A 98 19.66 5.55 6.83
CA ARG A 98 19.22 4.40 7.62
C ARG A 98 17.74 4.14 7.41
N ILE A 99 17.34 2.89 7.48
CA ILE A 99 15.93 2.51 7.43
C ILE A 99 15.32 2.82 8.79
N LEU A 100 14.22 3.60 8.82
CA LEU A 100 13.38 3.78 10.00
C LEU A 100 12.38 2.66 10.14
N GLY A 101 11.77 2.25 9.03
CA GLY A 101 10.84 1.13 9.00
C GLY A 101 10.51 0.75 7.57
N LEU A 102 10.06 -0.48 7.40
CA LEU A 102 9.62 -1.01 6.11
C LEU A 102 8.38 -1.91 6.26
N ASP A 103 7.64 -2.00 5.19
CA ASP A 103 6.45 -2.82 5.05
C ASP A 103 6.44 -3.47 3.67
N THR A 104 6.76 -4.74 3.62
CA THR A 104 6.84 -5.50 2.37
C THR A 104 5.47 -5.73 1.73
N LEU A 105 4.38 -5.81 2.52
CA LEU A 105 3.03 -5.97 1.99
C LEU A 105 2.50 -4.74 1.24
N LEU A 106 2.87 -3.55 1.72
CA LEU A 106 2.54 -2.29 1.04
C LEU A 106 3.63 -1.88 0.06
N ASP A 107 4.77 -2.57 0.05
CA ASP A 107 5.98 -2.17 -0.66
C ASP A 107 6.42 -0.73 -0.34
N LEU A 108 6.38 -0.36 0.94
CA LEU A 108 6.77 0.97 1.42
C LEU A 108 7.90 0.90 2.44
N ALA A 109 8.81 1.86 2.36
CA ALA A 109 9.85 2.06 3.35
C ALA A 109 9.99 3.55 3.71
N LEU A 110 10.25 3.81 4.98
CA LEU A 110 10.63 5.11 5.49
C LEU A 110 12.12 5.06 5.84
N ILE A 111 12.91 5.91 5.21
CA ILE A 111 14.34 6.04 5.49
C ILE A 111 14.66 7.43 6.02
N LYS A 112 15.81 7.59 6.65
CA LYS A 112 16.25 8.84 7.27
C LYS A 112 17.70 9.12 6.87
N ILE A 113 17.95 10.35 6.47
CA ILE A 113 19.28 10.92 6.37
C ILE A 113 19.47 11.98 7.47
N ASP A 114 20.68 12.09 7.97
CA ASP A 114 21.03 13.16 8.89
C ASP A 114 21.56 14.34 8.08
N THR A 115 20.96 15.51 8.26
CA THR A 115 21.27 16.73 7.52
C THR A 115 21.36 17.92 8.47
N ALA A 116 22.34 18.78 8.26
CA ALA A 116 22.45 20.03 9.02
C ALA A 116 21.51 21.14 8.48
N THR A 117 20.98 20.97 7.27
CA THR A 117 20.10 21.95 6.62
C THR A 117 18.70 21.39 6.42
N SER A 118 17.72 22.25 6.49
CA SER A 118 16.32 21.90 6.17
C SER A 118 16.18 21.57 4.69
N LEU A 119 15.61 20.41 4.38
CA LEU A 119 15.41 19.95 3.01
C LEU A 119 14.07 20.42 2.44
N PRO A 120 13.96 20.59 1.10
CA PRO A 120 12.67 20.67 0.45
C PRO A 120 11.86 19.40 0.72
N ALA A 121 10.64 19.55 1.21
CA ALA A 121 9.72 18.44 1.45
C ALA A 121 8.51 18.53 0.54
N ALA A 122 8.12 17.43 -0.06
CA ALA A 122 6.96 17.37 -0.94
C ALA A 122 5.65 17.44 -0.15
N ARG A 123 4.64 18.08 -0.74
CA ARG A 123 3.29 18.09 -0.19
C ARG A 123 2.58 16.77 -0.51
N LEU A 124 2.02 16.11 0.49
CA LEU A 124 1.23 14.89 0.32
C LEU A 124 -0.25 15.25 0.16
N ALA A 125 -0.85 14.89 -0.99
CA ALA A 125 -2.25 15.13 -1.32
C ALA A 125 -3.20 14.13 -0.61
N ASP A 126 -4.46 14.19 -0.96
CA ASP A 126 -5.47 13.20 -0.61
C ASP A 126 -5.78 12.34 -1.85
N SER A 127 -5.29 11.11 -1.89
CA SER A 127 -5.49 10.20 -3.03
C SER A 127 -6.93 9.67 -3.15
N SER A 128 -7.81 9.90 -2.18
CA SER A 128 -9.23 9.52 -2.28
C SER A 128 -10.03 10.43 -3.22
N THR A 129 -9.51 11.61 -3.56
CA THR A 129 -10.14 12.58 -4.45
C THR A 129 -9.83 12.37 -5.93
N LEU A 130 -8.92 11.44 -6.25
CA LEU A 130 -8.52 11.13 -7.62
C LEU A 130 -9.67 10.57 -8.46
N ARG A 131 -9.63 10.90 -9.74
CA ARG A 131 -10.56 10.40 -10.75
C ARG A 131 -9.78 9.85 -11.94
N VAL A 132 -10.34 8.88 -12.61
CA VAL A 132 -9.82 8.40 -13.89
C VAL A 132 -9.84 9.55 -14.89
N GLY A 133 -8.72 9.79 -15.59
CA GLY A 133 -8.52 10.91 -16.50
C GLY A 133 -7.78 12.10 -15.87
N ASP A 134 -7.60 12.15 -14.55
CA ASP A 134 -6.79 13.21 -13.93
C ASP A 134 -5.34 13.10 -14.41
N GLU A 135 -4.76 14.24 -14.84
CA GLU A 135 -3.39 14.31 -15.33
C GLU A 135 -2.38 14.14 -14.19
N VAL A 136 -1.37 13.32 -14.41
CA VAL A 136 -0.34 12.99 -13.43
C VAL A 136 1.06 13.03 -14.03
N VAL A 137 2.03 13.21 -13.16
CA VAL A 137 3.44 13.24 -13.51
C VAL A 137 4.20 12.31 -12.57
N ALA A 138 4.95 11.37 -13.12
CA ALA A 138 5.89 10.55 -12.36
C ALA A 138 7.28 11.18 -12.44
N ILE A 139 7.95 11.31 -11.28
CA ILE A 139 9.29 11.88 -11.17
C ILE A 139 10.21 10.84 -10.51
N GLY A 140 11.40 10.68 -11.06
CA GLY A 140 12.44 9.82 -10.53
C GLY A 140 13.83 10.41 -10.69
N ASN A 141 14.80 9.82 -9.98
CA ASN A 141 16.22 10.18 -10.06
C ASN A 141 17.08 8.90 -10.14
N PRO A 142 17.00 8.18 -11.27
CA PRO A 142 17.54 6.81 -11.36
C PRO A 142 19.06 6.71 -11.16
N LEU A 143 19.82 7.75 -11.45
CA LEU A 143 21.28 7.70 -11.40
C LEU A 143 21.90 8.77 -10.48
N GLY A 144 21.08 9.63 -9.88
CA GLY A 144 21.55 10.75 -9.08
C GLY A 144 22.28 11.83 -9.88
N LEU A 145 22.20 11.76 -11.20
CA LEU A 145 22.84 12.70 -12.12
C LEU A 145 21.82 13.64 -12.75
N GLU A 146 20.67 13.08 -13.19
CA GLU A 146 19.59 13.84 -13.80
C GLU A 146 18.26 13.25 -13.38
N GLN A 147 17.37 14.10 -12.90
CA GLN A 147 16.01 13.73 -12.61
C GLN A 147 15.22 13.58 -13.90
N THR A 148 14.35 12.60 -13.93
CA THR A 148 13.47 12.32 -15.07
C THR A 148 12.02 12.56 -14.70
N MET A 149 11.27 13.07 -15.66
CA MET A 149 9.84 13.32 -15.55
C MET A 149 9.11 12.62 -16.69
N THR A 150 8.07 11.87 -16.36
CA THR A 150 7.13 11.31 -17.34
C THR A 150 5.72 11.78 -17.04
N ARG A 151 4.87 11.90 -18.07
CA ARG A 151 3.51 12.42 -17.97
C ARG A 151 2.52 11.38 -18.45
N GLY A 152 1.37 11.33 -17.82
CA GLY A 152 0.23 10.51 -18.20
C GLY A 152 -1.03 10.94 -17.47
N ILE A 153 -1.96 10.00 -17.32
CA ILE A 153 -3.21 10.16 -16.58
C ILE A 153 -3.40 9.04 -15.57
N VAL A 154 -4.31 9.22 -14.64
CA VAL A 154 -4.89 8.13 -13.86
C VAL A 154 -5.72 7.28 -14.81
N SER A 155 -5.25 6.07 -15.13
CA SER A 155 -5.93 5.12 -16.02
C SER A 155 -6.93 4.23 -15.27
N GLY A 156 -6.73 4.04 -13.97
CA GLY A 156 -7.62 3.26 -13.11
C GLY A 156 -7.34 3.50 -11.63
N LEU A 157 -8.34 3.20 -10.81
CA LEU A 157 -8.27 3.31 -9.35
C LEU A 157 -8.68 1.98 -8.74
N ASN A 158 -8.22 1.74 -7.51
CA ASN A 158 -8.56 0.54 -6.74
C ASN A 158 -8.22 -0.78 -7.46
N ARG A 159 -7.11 -0.79 -8.23
CA ARG A 159 -6.66 -2.01 -8.91
C ARG A 159 -6.02 -2.96 -7.91
N LEU A 160 -6.64 -4.12 -7.73
CA LEU A 160 -6.04 -5.24 -7.02
C LEU A 160 -5.22 -6.06 -8.01
N LEU A 161 -4.00 -6.40 -7.63
CA LEU A 161 -3.06 -7.13 -8.48
C LEU A 161 -2.74 -8.46 -7.79
N PRO A 162 -3.48 -9.53 -8.10
CA PRO A 162 -3.28 -10.84 -7.48
C PRO A 162 -1.82 -11.29 -7.63
N GLY A 163 -1.22 -11.72 -6.51
CA GLY A 163 0.17 -12.17 -6.46
C GLY A 163 1.24 -11.06 -6.43
N LEU A 164 0.86 -9.78 -6.64
CA LEU A 164 1.79 -8.65 -6.65
C LEU A 164 1.47 -7.60 -5.58
N ALA A 165 0.20 -7.31 -5.34
CA ALA A 165 -0.21 -6.36 -4.29
C ALA A 165 -1.59 -6.69 -3.76
N GLU A 166 -1.69 -6.89 -2.46
CA GLU A 166 -2.97 -7.14 -1.75
C GLU A 166 -3.73 -5.85 -1.44
N GLN A 167 -3.24 -4.71 -1.90
CA GLN A 167 -3.83 -3.40 -1.66
C GLN A 167 -4.28 -2.75 -2.97
N PRO A 168 -5.30 -1.87 -2.90
CA PRO A 168 -5.71 -1.08 -4.06
C PRO A 168 -4.60 -0.16 -4.54
N MET A 169 -4.32 -0.18 -5.85
CA MET A 169 -3.29 0.60 -6.52
C MET A 169 -3.91 1.65 -7.43
N ILE A 170 -3.14 2.72 -7.70
CA ILE A 170 -3.41 3.68 -8.78
C ILE A 170 -2.75 3.12 -10.04
N GLN A 171 -3.52 2.96 -11.12
CA GLN A 171 -3.00 2.64 -12.44
C GLN A 171 -2.79 3.93 -13.24
N THR A 172 -1.65 4.05 -13.93
CA THR A 172 -1.31 5.18 -14.79
C THR A 172 -0.67 4.71 -16.09
N ASP A 173 -0.83 5.50 -17.15
CA ASP A 173 -0.11 5.34 -18.41
C ASP A 173 1.15 6.23 -18.48
N ALA A 174 1.42 7.03 -17.46
CA ALA A 174 2.72 7.68 -17.31
C ALA A 174 3.81 6.60 -17.30
N PRO A 175 4.84 6.67 -18.18
CA PRO A 175 5.89 5.68 -18.24
C PRO A 175 6.60 5.53 -16.88
N ILE A 176 6.42 4.36 -16.25
CA ILE A 176 7.18 3.94 -15.06
C ILE A 176 8.28 3.01 -15.56
N ASN A 177 9.51 3.27 -15.17
CA ASN A 177 10.68 2.49 -15.60
C ASN A 177 11.61 2.26 -14.39
N PRO A 178 12.53 1.28 -14.45
CA PRO A 178 13.57 1.14 -13.44
C PRO A 178 14.26 2.47 -13.18
N GLY A 179 14.21 2.91 -11.93
CA GLY A 179 14.78 4.18 -11.47
C GLY A 179 13.76 5.21 -11.00
N ASN A 180 12.51 5.23 -11.47
CA ASN A 180 11.47 6.05 -10.81
C ASN A 180 10.65 5.27 -9.77
N SER A 181 10.90 3.97 -9.56
CA SER A 181 10.38 3.21 -8.41
C SER A 181 10.81 3.85 -7.09
N GLY A 182 9.85 4.05 -6.18
CA GLY A 182 10.02 4.78 -4.92
C GLY A 182 9.91 6.30 -5.05
N GLY A 183 9.97 6.86 -6.27
CA GLY A 183 9.71 8.26 -6.54
C GLY A 183 8.21 8.60 -6.53
N PRO A 184 7.85 9.90 -6.48
CA PRO A 184 6.47 10.32 -6.42
C PRO A 184 5.74 10.25 -7.76
N LEU A 185 4.45 9.89 -7.70
CA LEU A 185 3.44 10.28 -8.67
C LEU A 185 2.78 11.57 -8.13
N VAL A 186 2.75 12.63 -8.90
CA VAL A 186 2.20 13.93 -8.48
C VAL A 186 1.04 14.36 -9.35
N ASP A 187 0.12 15.14 -8.76
CA ASP A 187 -0.96 15.82 -9.47
C ASP A 187 -0.46 17.10 -10.17
N ARG A 188 -1.35 17.77 -10.89
CA ARG A 188 -1.07 19.06 -11.55
C ARG A 188 -0.73 20.20 -10.58
N CYS A 189 -1.02 20.04 -9.30
CA CYS A 189 -0.63 20.97 -8.24
C CYS A 189 0.77 20.64 -7.65
N GLY A 190 1.46 19.61 -8.16
CA GLY A 190 2.76 19.13 -7.65
C GLY A 190 2.67 18.51 -6.28
N SER A 191 1.49 18.02 -5.89
CA SER A 191 1.32 17.28 -4.65
C SER A 191 1.40 15.78 -4.91
N VAL A 192 2.06 15.05 -4.03
CA VAL A 192 2.24 13.60 -4.14
C VAL A 192 0.91 12.91 -3.91
N ILE A 193 0.44 12.16 -4.91
CA ILE A 193 -0.78 11.34 -4.88
C ILE A 193 -0.49 9.85 -4.76
N GLY A 194 0.74 9.44 -5.07
CA GLY A 194 1.18 8.05 -4.97
C GLY A 194 2.70 7.91 -4.97
N ILE A 195 3.17 6.69 -4.69
CA ILE A 195 4.57 6.28 -4.80
C ILE A 195 4.66 5.26 -5.93
N ASN A 196 5.44 5.55 -6.95
CA ASN A 196 5.64 4.66 -8.10
C ASN A 196 6.29 3.36 -7.62
N THR A 197 5.81 2.21 -8.11
CA THR A 197 6.35 0.93 -7.62
C THR A 197 6.77 0.01 -8.76
N PHE A 198 5.89 -0.49 -9.58
CA PHE A 198 6.24 -1.44 -10.62
C PHE A 198 5.46 -1.22 -11.92
N ILE A 199 5.92 -1.91 -12.95
CA ILE A 199 5.29 -1.99 -14.28
C ILE A 199 4.81 -3.40 -14.51
N SER A 200 3.83 -3.54 -15.39
CA SER A 200 3.51 -4.84 -15.97
C SER A 200 4.50 -5.13 -17.11
N GLU A 201 5.36 -6.13 -16.93
CA GLU A 201 6.32 -6.53 -17.98
C GLU A 201 5.64 -7.01 -19.26
N GLU A 202 4.41 -7.50 -19.14
CA GLU A 202 3.63 -8.05 -20.26
C GLU A 202 2.83 -6.99 -21.03
N ALA A 203 2.71 -5.77 -20.52
CA ALA A 203 1.88 -4.72 -21.12
C ALA A 203 2.59 -3.37 -21.19
N GLN A 204 2.58 -2.76 -22.37
CA GLN A 204 3.10 -1.41 -22.56
C GLN A 204 2.17 -0.36 -21.93
N ALA A 205 2.74 0.69 -21.35
CA ALA A 205 2.02 1.81 -20.77
C ALA A 205 1.04 1.43 -19.64
N ILE A 206 1.39 0.45 -18.81
CA ILE A 206 0.68 0.12 -17.58
C ILE A 206 1.65 0.21 -16.42
N GLY A 207 1.60 1.34 -15.71
CA GLY A 207 2.32 1.57 -14.46
C GLY A 207 1.39 1.57 -13.26
N PHE A 208 1.94 1.28 -12.09
CA PHE A 208 1.21 1.29 -10.83
C PHE A 208 1.92 2.13 -9.78
N SER A 209 1.11 2.78 -8.96
CA SER A 209 1.60 3.56 -7.82
C SER A 209 0.76 3.25 -6.58
N ILE A 210 1.44 3.19 -5.44
CA ILE A 210 0.82 3.02 -4.14
C ILE A 210 0.12 4.33 -3.77
N PRO A 211 -1.19 4.34 -3.47
CA PRO A 211 -1.89 5.56 -3.09
C PRO A 211 -1.24 6.22 -1.88
N ILE A 212 -1.09 7.54 -1.91
CA ILE A 212 -0.42 8.26 -0.81
C ILE A 212 -1.17 8.15 0.53
N ASN A 213 -2.50 7.95 0.50
CA ASN A 213 -3.26 7.71 1.72
C ASN A 213 -2.90 6.37 2.39
N SER A 214 -2.54 5.34 1.60
CA SER A 214 -2.02 4.08 2.14
C SER A 214 -0.68 4.32 2.87
N ALA A 215 0.21 5.12 2.29
CA ALA A 215 1.46 5.50 2.94
C ALA A 215 1.22 6.29 4.23
N LYS A 216 0.36 7.33 4.19
CA LYS A 216 0.01 8.13 5.38
C LYS A 216 -0.53 7.29 6.53
N ALA A 217 -1.33 6.26 6.22
CA ALA A 217 -1.93 5.40 7.24
C ALA A 217 -0.89 4.61 8.04
N VAL A 218 0.29 4.33 7.46
CA VAL A 218 1.34 3.51 8.09
C VAL A 218 2.59 4.29 8.51
N LEU A 219 2.72 5.57 8.15
CA LEU A 219 3.91 6.38 8.46
C LEU A 219 4.25 6.40 9.95
N ARG A 220 3.23 6.43 10.82
CA ARG A 220 3.45 6.42 12.27
C ARG A 220 4.10 5.11 12.70
N ASP A 221 3.58 3.98 12.26
CA ASP A 221 4.09 2.65 12.62
C ASP A 221 5.52 2.47 12.09
N LEU A 222 5.78 2.87 10.83
CA LEU A 222 7.12 2.82 10.26
C LEU A 222 8.12 3.69 11.03
N ARG A 223 7.69 4.85 11.54
CA ARG A 223 8.54 5.78 12.30
C ARG A 223 8.81 5.31 13.72
N GLU A 224 7.78 4.86 14.44
CA GLU A 224 7.83 4.58 15.87
C GLU A 224 8.15 3.12 16.19
N VAL A 225 7.70 2.18 15.34
CA VAL A 225 7.81 0.73 15.55
C VAL A 225 8.79 0.07 14.59
N GLY A 226 9.06 0.71 13.44
CA GLY A 226 9.91 0.18 12.38
C GLY A 226 9.22 -0.81 11.44
N ARG A 227 7.95 -1.13 11.68
CA ARG A 227 7.12 -2.01 10.87
C ARG A 227 5.64 -1.73 11.10
N VAL A 228 4.79 -2.18 10.20
CA VAL A 228 3.33 -2.10 10.38
C VAL A 228 2.85 -3.31 11.17
N VAL A 229 2.20 -3.06 12.30
CA VAL A 229 1.63 -4.09 13.16
C VAL A 229 0.25 -4.49 12.63
N ARG A 230 0.14 -5.72 12.12
CA ARG A 230 -1.12 -6.24 11.55
C ARG A 230 -1.69 -7.37 12.39
N PRO A 231 -3.01 -7.38 12.65
CA PRO A 231 -3.67 -8.53 13.24
C PRO A 231 -3.54 -9.75 12.32
N TRP A 232 -3.33 -10.90 12.91
CA TRP A 232 -3.15 -12.16 12.18
C TRP A 232 -3.82 -13.32 12.89
N LEU A 233 -4.58 -14.10 12.12
CA LEU A 233 -5.17 -15.35 12.58
C LEU A 233 -4.33 -16.55 12.11
N GLY A 234 -3.63 -16.41 10.98
CA GLY A 234 -2.87 -17.48 10.33
C GLY A 234 -3.75 -18.40 9.51
N ILE A 235 -4.76 -17.84 8.86
CA ILE A 235 -5.71 -18.54 8.00
C ILE A 235 -5.63 -17.93 6.60
N GLU A 236 -5.42 -18.77 5.58
CA GLU A 236 -5.62 -18.41 4.19
C GLU A 236 -6.70 -19.30 3.59
N GLY A 237 -7.38 -18.80 2.57
CA GLY A 237 -8.44 -19.51 1.90
C GLY A 237 -9.26 -18.61 0.99
N ARG A 238 -10.44 -19.07 0.64
CA ARG A 238 -11.32 -18.40 -0.31
C ARG A 238 -12.77 -18.51 0.07
N GLU A 239 -13.62 -17.88 -0.72
CA GLU A 239 -15.06 -17.93 -0.55
C GLU A 239 -15.60 -19.34 -0.84
N ALA A 240 -16.38 -19.91 0.10
CA ALA A 240 -17.17 -21.12 -0.12
C ALA A 240 -18.48 -20.71 -0.77
N ASP A 241 -18.48 -20.46 -2.07
CA ASP A 241 -19.62 -19.98 -2.83
C ASP A 241 -20.50 -21.14 -3.39
N GLY A 242 -21.65 -20.76 -3.97
CA GLY A 242 -22.56 -21.71 -4.60
C GLY A 242 -21.98 -22.43 -5.80
N ARG A 243 -20.92 -21.91 -6.45
CA ARG A 243 -20.25 -22.60 -7.56
C ARG A 243 -19.46 -23.78 -7.03
N LEU A 244 -18.69 -23.57 -5.97
CA LEU A 244 -17.91 -24.64 -5.36
C LEU A 244 -18.84 -25.75 -4.86
N SER A 245 -19.95 -25.42 -4.19
CA SER A 245 -20.92 -26.40 -3.71
C SER A 245 -21.60 -27.19 -4.83
N SER A 246 -21.89 -26.56 -5.97
CA SER A 246 -22.50 -27.24 -7.14
C SER A 246 -21.56 -28.21 -7.83
N ILE A 247 -20.26 -27.92 -7.85
CA ILE A 247 -19.23 -28.73 -8.51
C ILE A 247 -18.83 -29.91 -7.63
N VAL A 248 -18.62 -29.68 -6.34
CA VAL A 248 -18.07 -30.69 -5.41
C VAL A 248 -19.16 -31.57 -4.84
N LYS A 249 -20.45 -31.23 -5.04
CA LYS A 249 -21.63 -31.95 -4.46
C LYS A 249 -21.54 -32.20 -2.95
N LEU A 250 -20.78 -31.37 -2.25
CA LEU A 250 -20.66 -31.37 -0.79
C LEU A 250 -21.64 -30.36 -0.21
N PRO A 251 -22.20 -30.61 0.98
CA PRO A 251 -23.04 -29.64 1.70
C PRO A 251 -22.13 -28.51 2.25
N LEU A 252 -21.64 -27.64 1.34
CA LEU A 252 -20.90 -26.45 1.76
C LEU A 252 -21.89 -25.41 2.26
N VAL A 253 -21.61 -24.85 3.41
CA VAL A 253 -22.31 -23.65 3.90
C VAL A 253 -21.61 -22.41 3.37
N PRO A 254 -22.33 -21.32 3.05
CA PRO A 254 -21.69 -20.07 2.71
C PRO A 254 -20.74 -19.60 3.82
N GLY A 255 -19.54 -19.20 3.44
CA GLY A 255 -18.53 -18.80 4.40
C GLY A 255 -17.15 -18.68 3.74
N TYR A 256 -16.12 -18.67 4.56
CA TYR A 256 -14.73 -18.62 4.13
C TYR A 256 -14.09 -20.01 4.30
N LEU A 257 -13.84 -20.71 3.19
CA LEU A 257 -13.18 -22.02 3.19
C LEU A 257 -11.74 -21.85 3.63
N VAL A 258 -11.35 -22.49 4.70
CA VAL A 258 -9.98 -22.51 5.22
C VAL A 258 -9.17 -23.49 4.38
N GLU A 259 -8.31 -23.00 3.53
CA GLU A 259 -7.42 -23.82 2.70
C GLU A 259 -6.08 -24.07 3.41
N VAL A 260 -5.48 -23.02 3.97
CA VAL A 260 -4.18 -23.10 4.67
C VAL A 260 -4.32 -22.56 6.08
N VAL A 261 -3.75 -23.30 7.02
CA VAL A 261 -3.48 -22.85 8.39
C VAL A 261 -1.98 -22.85 8.57
N HIS A 262 -1.43 -21.65 8.81
CA HIS A 262 0.02 -21.50 8.97
C HIS A 262 0.53 -22.13 10.26
N GLU A 263 1.67 -22.78 10.16
CA GLU A 263 2.36 -23.37 11.32
C GLU A 263 2.70 -22.29 12.36
N GLY A 264 2.54 -22.60 13.64
CA GLY A 264 2.75 -21.66 14.74
C GLY A 264 1.73 -20.53 14.84
N SER A 265 0.66 -20.56 14.02
CA SER A 265 -0.36 -19.51 14.01
C SER A 265 -1.33 -19.58 15.19
N PRO A 266 -2.04 -18.48 15.50
CA PRO A 266 -3.17 -18.52 16.43
C PRO A 266 -4.24 -19.54 16.06
N ALA A 267 -4.56 -19.67 14.77
CA ALA A 267 -5.57 -20.62 14.27
C ALA A 267 -5.15 -22.07 14.49
N GLU A 268 -3.88 -22.41 14.19
CA GLU A 268 -3.35 -23.75 14.42
C GLU A 268 -3.43 -24.11 15.90
N ARG A 269 -2.91 -23.25 16.79
CA ARG A 269 -2.97 -23.48 18.25
C ARG A 269 -4.39 -23.61 18.78
N ALA A 270 -5.37 -23.02 18.13
CA ALA A 270 -6.77 -23.13 18.48
C ALA A 270 -7.47 -24.33 17.85
N GLY A 271 -6.77 -25.12 17.02
CA GLY A 271 -7.28 -26.31 16.39
C GLY A 271 -8.21 -26.07 15.18
N VAL A 272 -8.07 -24.92 14.51
CA VAL A 272 -8.67 -24.69 13.18
C VAL A 272 -7.96 -25.62 12.19
N ARG A 273 -8.70 -26.19 11.23
CA ARG A 273 -8.18 -27.13 10.25
C ARG A 273 -8.15 -26.51 8.85
N GLY A 274 -7.01 -26.63 8.19
CA GLY A 274 -6.86 -26.33 6.78
C GLY A 274 -7.30 -27.49 5.89
N GLY A 275 -7.43 -27.21 4.58
CA GLY A 275 -7.68 -28.20 3.56
C GLY A 275 -6.52 -29.18 3.42
N HIS A 276 -6.81 -30.41 3.03
CA HIS A 276 -5.84 -31.47 2.86
C HIS A 276 -5.97 -32.25 1.56
N THR A 277 -7.02 -31.97 0.78
CA THR A 277 -7.31 -32.63 -0.50
C THR A 277 -7.23 -31.60 -1.61
N SER A 278 -6.18 -31.70 -2.44
CA SER A 278 -6.05 -30.83 -3.62
C SER A 278 -6.98 -31.31 -4.73
N VAL A 279 -7.75 -30.39 -5.28
CA VAL A 279 -8.68 -30.61 -6.39
C VAL A 279 -8.54 -29.47 -7.39
N VAL A 280 -8.35 -29.79 -8.65
CA VAL A 280 -8.31 -28.77 -9.72
C VAL A 280 -9.70 -28.66 -10.35
N LEU A 281 -10.32 -27.49 -10.27
CA LEU A 281 -11.63 -27.19 -10.83
C LEU A 281 -11.52 -25.98 -11.75
N GLN A 282 -11.87 -26.17 -13.01
CA GLN A 282 -11.82 -25.10 -14.05
C GLN A 282 -10.46 -24.39 -14.15
N GLY A 283 -9.35 -25.12 -13.91
CA GLY A 283 -8.00 -24.58 -13.97
C GLY A 283 -7.51 -23.92 -12.69
N GLU A 284 -8.35 -23.84 -11.64
CA GLU A 284 -7.95 -23.38 -10.32
C GLU A 284 -7.78 -24.55 -9.35
N GLU A 285 -6.75 -24.50 -8.53
CA GLU A 285 -6.48 -25.45 -7.45
C GLU A 285 -7.20 -25.03 -6.18
N TYR A 286 -7.87 -25.99 -5.53
CA TYR A 286 -8.57 -25.84 -4.27
C TYR A 286 -8.04 -26.84 -3.25
N LEU A 287 -7.87 -26.45 -1.99
CA LEU A 287 -7.58 -27.35 -0.89
C LEU A 287 -8.86 -27.58 -0.07
N LEU A 288 -9.50 -28.72 -0.30
CA LEU A 288 -10.75 -29.10 0.35
C LEU A 288 -10.52 -29.89 1.65
N GLY A 289 -11.57 -30.01 2.49
CA GLY A 289 -11.54 -30.77 3.74
C GLY A 289 -11.17 -29.91 4.97
N GLY A 290 -10.91 -28.63 4.76
CA GLY A 290 -10.74 -27.67 5.84
C GLY A 290 -12.05 -27.20 6.47
N ASP A 291 -11.94 -26.46 7.55
CA ASP A 291 -13.07 -25.79 8.20
C ASP A 291 -13.67 -24.71 7.26
N ILE A 292 -14.97 -24.46 7.43
CA ILE A 292 -15.60 -23.28 6.81
C ILE A 292 -15.85 -22.27 7.93
N LEU A 293 -15.16 -21.13 7.87
CA LEU A 293 -15.35 -20.03 8.82
C LEU A 293 -16.60 -19.25 8.44
N THR A 294 -17.61 -19.28 9.29
CA THR A 294 -18.91 -18.67 9.04
C THR A 294 -19.16 -17.38 9.82
N ALA A 295 -18.43 -17.16 10.93
CA ALA A 295 -18.53 -15.92 11.69
C ALA A 295 -17.26 -15.62 12.50
N ILE A 296 -16.98 -14.33 12.71
CA ILE A 296 -15.99 -13.81 13.67
C ILE A 296 -16.73 -12.92 14.67
N GLN A 297 -16.60 -13.20 15.97
CA GLN A 297 -17.29 -12.47 17.05
C GLN A 297 -18.81 -12.37 16.84
N GLY A 298 -19.41 -13.42 16.31
CA GLY A 298 -20.84 -13.46 15.98
C GLY A 298 -21.25 -12.71 14.71
N ALA A 299 -20.34 -11.95 14.08
CA ALA A 299 -20.62 -11.32 12.79
C ALA A 299 -20.43 -12.34 11.66
N PRO A 300 -21.47 -12.58 10.83
CA PRO A 300 -21.40 -13.58 9.77
C PRO A 300 -20.36 -13.18 8.70
N LEU A 301 -19.77 -14.20 8.06
CA LEU A 301 -18.85 -14.09 6.94
C LEU A 301 -19.39 -14.91 5.77
N LYS A 302 -19.41 -14.30 4.59
CA LYS A 302 -19.84 -14.95 3.35
C LYS A 302 -18.79 -14.84 2.25
N THR A 303 -17.99 -13.77 2.29
CA THR A 303 -17.03 -13.43 1.24
C THR A 303 -15.61 -13.29 1.79
N HIS A 304 -14.63 -13.42 0.91
CA HIS A 304 -13.22 -13.11 1.22
C HIS A 304 -13.05 -11.66 1.70
N GLN A 305 -13.76 -10.71 1.06
CA GLN A 305 -13.68 -9.30 1.43
C GLN A 305 -14.18 -9.05 2.86
N GLU A 306 -15.28 -9.69 3.27
CA GLU A 306 -15.79 -9.59 4.64
C GLU A 306 -14.80 -10.18 5.66
N TYR A 307 -14.13 -11.31 5.32
CA TYR A 307 -13.07 -11.87 6.16
C TYR A 307 -11.93 -10.88 6.36
N VAL A 308 -11.36 -10.35 5.26
CA VAL A 308 -10.26 -9.39 5.31
C VAL A 308 -10.66 -8.13 6.09
N ALA A 309 -11.83 -7.55 5.79
CA ALA A 309 -12.33 -6.37 6.47
C ALA A 309 -12.48 -6.62 7.98
N LYS A 310 -13.00 -7.78 8.38
CA LYS A 310 -13.21 -8.14 9.79
C LYS A 310 -11.88 -8.34 10.51
N VAL A 311 -10.94 -9.08 9.91
CA VAL A 311 -9.61 -9.31 10.50
C VAL A 311 -8.87 -7.99 10.70
N ARG A 312 -8.95 -7.05 9.76
CA ARG A 312 -8.33 -5.71 9.88
C ARG A 312 -8.83 -4.89 11.07
N THR A 313 -10.03 -5.17 11.58
CA THR A 313 -10.57 -4.46 12.78
C THR A 313 -10.08 -5.04 14.10
N LEU A 314 -9.45 -6.21 14.09
CA LEU A 314 -8.94 -6.87 15.28
C LEU A 314 -7.63 -6.22 15.75
N LYS A 315 -7.20 -6.58 16.96
CA LYS A 315 -5.91 -6.13 17.51
C LYS A 315 -5.09 -7.33 17.97
N PRO A 316 -3.77 -7.33 17.73
CA PRO A 316 -2.90 -8.34 18.35
C PRO A 316 -3.11 -8.39 19.87
N GLY A 317 -3.15 -9.61 20.42
CA GLY A 317 -3.48 -9.87 21.83
C GLY A 317 -4.98 -9.94 22.16
N GLN A 318 -5.86 -9.54 21.25
CA GLN A 318 -7.31 -9.64 21.43
C GLN A 318 -7.76 -11.11 21.40
N ARG A 319 -8.59 -11.53 22.35
CA ARG A 319 -9.30 -12.82 22.28
C ARG A 319 -10.51 -12.68 21.37
N VAL A 320 -10.62 -13.59 20.41
CA VAL A 320 -11.74 -13.62 19.45
C VAL A 320 -12.33 -15.01 19.36
N ARG A 321 -13.64 -15.07 19.12
CA ARG A 321 -14.39 -16.29 18.90
C ARG A 321 -14.70 -16.42 17.42
N LEU A 322 -14.32 -17.55 16.85
CA LEU A 322 -14.63 -17.95 15.49
C LEU A 322 -15.75 -18.99 15.53
N THR A 323 -16.69 -18.90 14.61
CA THR A 323 -17.65 -19.97 14.35
C THR A 323 -17.22 -20.67 13.07
N VAL A 324 -16.88 -21.94 13.17
CA VAL A 324 -16.48 -22.78 12.04
C VAL A 324 -17.46 -23.93 11.86
N VAL A 325 -17.64 -24.38 10.62
CA VAL A 325 -18.34 -25.62 10.30
C VAL A 325 -17.31 -26.65 9.90
N ARG A 326 -17.33 -27.79 10.60
CA ARG A 326 -16.47 -28.94 10.39
C ARG A 326 -17.34 -30.19 10.33
N ASP A 327 -17.20 -31.01 9.29
CA ASP A 327 -17.97 -32.25 9.10
C ASP A 327 -19.52 -32.01 9.22
N GLY A 328 -19.98 -30.86 8.69
CA GLY A 328 -21.38 -30.46 8.74
C GLY A 328 -21.88 -29.89 10.08
N HIS A 329 -21.01 -29.81 11.11
CA HIS A 329 -21.36 -29.34 12.45
C HIS A 329 -20.70 -28.01 12.78
N ALA A 330 -21.49 -27.05 13.27
CA ALA A 330 -21.00 -25.79 13.77
C ALA A 330 -20.22 -25.99 15.09
N ARG A 331 -19.07 -25.34 15.20
CA ARG A 331 -18.19 -25.34 16.37
C ARG A 331 -17.72 -23.92 16.67
N GLU A 332 -17.55 -23.60 17.93
CA GLU A 332 -16.90 -22.38 18.37
C GLU A 332 -15.44 -22.65 18.73
N VAL A 333 -14.56 -21.84 18.18
CA VAL A 333 -13.13 -21.86 18.43
C VAL A 333 -12.73 -20.51 18.97
N THR A 334 -12.02 -20.46 20.10
CA THR A 334 -11.51 -19.21 20.66
C THR A 334 -9.99 -19.17 20.47
N LEU A 335 -9.50 -18.06 19.92
CA LEU A 335 -8.08 -17.82 19.76
C LEU A 335 -7.68 -16.42 20.25
N THR A 336 -6.38 -16.20 20.44
CA THR A 336 -5.81 -14.89 20.66
C THR A 336 -5.16 -14.43 19.37
N VAL A 337 -5.60 -13.28 18.85
CA VAL A 337 -5.08 -12.68 17.62
C VAL A 337 -3.57 -12.45 17.75
N GLY A 338 -2.79 -12.93 16.80
CA GLY A 338 -1.36 -12.69 16.73
C GLY A 338 -1.01 -11.40 15.99
N GLU A 339 0.26 -11.08 15.96
CA GLU A 339 0.85 -10.15 15.02
C GLU A 339 1.28 -10.94 13.77
N ARG A 340 0.95 -10.43 12.57
CA ARG A 340 1.33 -11.09 11.31
C ARG A 340 2.86 -11.13 11.19
N PRO A 341 3.48 -12.30 11.11
CA PRO A 341 4.90 -12.41 10.82
C PRO A 341 5.16 -12.03 9.37
N ARG A 342 6.41 -11.78 9.04
CA ARG A 342 6.84 -11.74 7.64
C ARG A 342 6.78 -13.16 7.07
N LEU A 343 5.97 -13.36 6.04
CA LEU A 343 5.86 -14.64 5.35
C LEU A 343 6.85 -14.71 4.17
N PRO A 344 7.30 -15.91 3.76
CA PRO A 344 8.13 -16.05 2.56
C PRO A 344 7.51 -15.46 1.30
N THR A 345 6.17 -15.50 1.20
CA THR A 345 5.39 -14.92 0.10
C THR A 345 5.34 -13.38 0.09
N ASP A 346 5.79 -12.72 1.16
CA ASP A 346 5.85 -11.25 1.24
C ASP A 346 7.12 -10.68 0.56
N LEU A 347 7.97 -11.53 0.03
CA LEU A 347 9.17 -11.13 -0.70
C LEU A 347 8.77 -10.92 -2.15
N ILE A 348 8.80 -9.69 -2.61
CA ILE A 348 8.79 -9.37 -4.04
C ILE A 348 10.22 -9.57 -4.52
N ASP A 349 10.47 -10.68 -5.26
CA ASP A 349 11.77 -10.96 -5.89
C ASP A 349 12.05 -10.01 -7.04
#